data_96427f3de598d8b6372693b66a0e5987
#
_entry.id   96427f3de598d8b6372693b66a0e5987
#
_cell.length_a   1.000
_cell.length_b   1.000
_cell.length_c   1.000
_cell.angle_alpha   90.00
_cell.angle_beta   90.00
_cell.angle_gamma   90.00
#
_symmetry.space_group_name_H-M   'P 1'
#
loop_
_entity.id
_entity.type
_entity.pdbx_description
1 polymer ?
#
loop_
_entity_poly.entity_id
_entity_poly.type
_entity_poly.pdbx_seq_one_letter_code
_entity_poly.pdbx_strand_id
1 'polypeptide(L)'
;MIVIERLIAASALFVAAHFAMGFLNPSAGGTGGALIFPFASNAGSRWAFGALDGGPFVLLIPVMIGLAGIAVLAFFLGVLATFGLMVPTTLWRPLVLIGVACSVTLLVLHPSVWVLLPLALNAGLAWVAWTSIWTPSAA
;
A
#
# COMPACT_ATOMS: atom_id res chain seq x y z
N MET A 1 -0.38 -15.44 22.74
CA MET A 1 0.55 -15.24 21.60
C MET A 1 -0.23 -14.96 20.32
N ILE A 2 -1.12 -15.82 19.88
CA ILE A 2 -1.88 -15.69 18.61
C ILE A 2 -2.60 -14.33 18.42
N VAL A 3 -3.15 -13.74 19.48
CA VAL A 3 -3.87 -12.45 19.38
C VAL A 3 -2.91 -11.29 19.09
N ILE A 4 -1.75 -11.27 19.74
CA ILE A 4 -0.75 -10.20 19.54
C ILE A 4 -0.18 -10.25 18.12
N GLU A 5 0.11 -11.43 17.60
CA GLU A 5 0.62 -11.62 16.24
C GLU A 5 -0.40 -11.13 15.20
N ARG A 6 -1.69 -11.46 15.38
CA ARG A 6 -2.77 -10.98 14.52
C ARG A 6 -2.91 -9.46 14.57
N LEU A 7 -2.80 -8.87 15.76
CA LEU A 7 -2.86 -7.41 15.90
C LEU A 7 -1.67 -6.74 15.22
N ILE A 8 -0.46 -7.28 15.34
CA ILE A 8 0.72 -6.75 14.65
C ILE A 8 0.54 -6.85 13.14
N ALA A 9 0.12 -8.00 12.61
CA ALA A 9 -0.11 -8.19 11.18
C ALA A 9 -1.21 -7.26 10.65
N ALA A 10 -2.33 -7.14 11.34
CA ALA A 10 -3.41 -6.24 10.98
C ALA A 10 -2.98 -4.78 11.00
N SER A 11 -2.21 -4.37 12.01
CA SER A 11 -1.67 -3.01 12.11
C SER A 11 -0.70 -2.71 10.95
N ALA A 12 0.18 -3.63 10.61
CA ALA A 12 1.10 -3.49 9.49
C ALA A 12 0.35 -3.35 8.16
N LEU A 13 -0.68 -4.16 7.92
CA LEU A 13 -1.53 -4.08 6.73
C LEU A 13 -2.33 -2.77 6.69
N PHE A 14 -2.85 -2.33 7.82
CA PHE A 14 -3.57 -1.06 7.90
C PHE A 14 -2.65 0.13 7.58
N VAL A 15 -1.44 0.14 8.11
CA VAL A 15 -0.43 1.18 7.80
C VAL A 15 -0.05 1.12 6.32
N ALA A 16 0.14 -0.07 5.74
CA ALA A 16 0.43 -0.21 4.31
C ALA A 16 -0.73 0.31 3.44
N ALA A 17 -1.98 0.02 3.81
CA ALA A 17 -3.16 0.57 3.15
C ALA A 17 -3.18 2.10 3.24
N HIS A 18 -2.87 2.66 4.41
CA HIS A 18 -2.80 4.10 4.62
C HIS A 18 -1.78 4.78 3.70
N PHE A 19 -0.59 4.20 3.54
CA PHE A 19 0.39 4.72 2.60
C PHE A 19 -0.12 4.67 1.15
N ALA A 20 -0.79 3.59 0.75
CA ALA A 20 -1.35 3.47 -0.60
C ALA A 20 -2.50 4.47 -0.85
N MET A 21 -3.30 4.81 0.17
CA MET A 21 -4.36 5.83 0.08
C MET A 21 -3.84 7.20 -0.34
N GLY A 22 -2.61 7.54 0.00
CA GLY A 22 -1.99 8.80 -0.42
C GLY A 22 -1.94 9.01 -1.93
N PHE A 23 -1.94 7.92 -2.70
CA PHE A 23 -1.93 7.98 -4.16
C PHE A 23 -3.32 8.06 -4.80
N LEU A 24 -4.39 7.91 -4.03
CA LEU A 24 -5.77 8.04 -4.55
C LEU A 24 -6.14 9.48 -4.89
N ASN A 25 -5.46 10.46 -4.29
CA ASN A 25 -5.69 11.87 -4.58
C ASN A 25 -4.37 12.58 -4.97
N PRO A 26 -3.93 12.45 -6.22
CA PRO A 26 -2.69 13.05 -6.70
C PRO A 26 -2.72 14.59 -6.70
N SER A 27 -3.91 15.20 -6.62
CA SER A 27 -4.10 16.64 -6.58
C SER A 27 -4.05 17.23 -5.17
N ALA A 28 -4.00 16.41 -4.12
CA ALA A 28 -4.01 16.84 -2.73
C ALA A 28 -2.69 17.50 -2.27
N GLY A 29 -1.86 17.98 -3.18
CA GLY A 29 -0.65 18.77 -2.90
C GLY A 29 -0.89 20.12 -2.22
N GLY A 30 -2.12 20.39 -1.77
CA GLY A 30 -2.44 21.50 -0.90
C GLY A 30 -2.01 21.22 0.56
N THR A 31 -1.72 22.29 1.29
CA THR A 31 -1.20 22.30 2.66
C THR A 31 -1.98 21.44 3.68
N GLY A 32 -3.24 21.10 3.40
CA GLY A 32 -4.07 20.25 4.27
C GLY A 32 -3.83 18.75 4.11
N GLY A 33 -3.37 18.28 2.95
CA GLY A 33 -3.08 16.86 2.69
C GLY A 33 -1.74 16.41 3.28
N ALA A 34 -0.81 17.33 3.48
CA ALA A 34 0.55 17.06 3.96
C ALA A 34 0.61 16.46 5.38
N LEU A 35 -0.39 16.74 6.22
CA LEU A 35 -0.47 16.21 7.58
C LEU A 35 -0.95 14.76 7.63
N ILE A 36 -1.83 14.36 6.73
CA ILE A 36 -2.43 13.01 6.68
C ILE A 36 -1.67 12.12 5.70
N PHE A 37 -1.18 12.70 4.59
CA PHE A 37 -0.48 11.99 3.52
C PHE A 37 0.81 12.71 3.13
N PRO A 38 1.84 12.75 4.02
CA PRO A 38 3.08 13.48 3.76
C PRO A 38 3.81 12.97 2.51
N PHE A 39 3.51 11.75 2.06
CA PHE A 39 4.14 11.11 0.89
C PHE A 39 3.50 11.54 -0.44
N ALA A 40 2.26 12.02 -0.43
CA ALA A 40 1.54 12.45 -1.63
C ALA A 40 1.77 13.93 -1.97
N SER A 41 2.38 14.68 -1.07
CA SER A 41 2.40 16.14 -1.12
C SER A 41 3.36 16.75 -2.15
N ASN A 42 4.25 15.99 -2.78
CA ASN A 42 5.23 16.51 -3.74
C ASN A 42 5.00 15.97 -5.15
N ALA A 43 4.08 16.60 -5.86
CA ALA A 43 3.93 16.42 -7.31
C ALA A 43 5.26 16.65 -8.08
N GLY A 44 6.18 17.45 -7.53
CA GLY A 44 7.50 17.75 -8.10
C GLY A 44 8.55 16.65 -7.95
N SER A 45 8.31 15.61 -7.15
CA SER A 45 9.26 14.51 -6.92
C SER A 45 9.08 13.30 -7.86
N ARG A 46 8.29 13.42 -8.89
CA ARG A 46 7.99 12.36 -9.85
C ARG A 46 9.12 12.19 -10.86
N TRP A 47 10.14 11.42 -10.52
CA TRP A 47 11.34 11.27 -11.37
C TRP A 47 11.09 10.53 -12.68
N ALA A 48 10.19 9.53 -12.67
CA ALA A 48 10.02 8.64 -13.81
C ALA A 48 9.36 9.33 -15.02
N PHE A 49 8.66 10.44 -14.80
CA PHE A 49 7.77 11.01 -15.82
C PHE A 49 7.83 12.54 -15.93
N GLY A 50 8.80 13.19 -15.27
CA GLY A 50 8.86 14.65 -15.24
C GLY A 50 7.59 15.26 -14.64
N ALA A 51 7.33 16.49 -14.99
CA ALA A 51 6.04 17.10 -14.66
C ALA A 51 4.94 16.38 -15.47
N LEU A 52 4.03 15.68 -14.80
CA LEU A 52 2.84 15.10 -15.44
C LEU A 52 1.88 16.18 -15.95
N ASP A 53 2.24 17.44 -15.77
CA ASP A 53 1.48 18.61 -16.15
C ASP A 53 1.49 18.77 -17.69
N GLY A 54 0.60 18.07 -18.37
CA GLY A 54 0.30 18.27 -19.79
C GLY A 54 1.05 17.38 -20.79
N GLY A 55 1.81 16.39 -20.35
CA GLY A 55 2.49 15.44 -21.24
C GLY A 55 1.66 14.17 -21.52
N PRO A 56 2.17 13.24 -22.37
CA PRO A 56 1.51 11.97 -22.68
C PRO A 56 1.30 11.07 -21.45
N PHE A 57 1.91 11.40 -20.34
CA PHE A 57 1.84 10.68 -19.06
C PHE A 57 0.58 10.97 -18.24
N VAL A 58 -0.25 11.93 -18.62
CA VAL A 58 -1.58 12.17 -18.02
C VAL A 58 -2.42 10.88 -18.00
N LEU A 59 -2.23 10.01 -19.00
CA LEU A 59 -2.89 8.71 -19.08
C LEU A 59 -2.48 7.74 -17.96
N LEU A 60 -1.35 7.97 -17.29
CA LEU A 60 -0.91 7.14 -16.16
C LEU A 60 -1.62 7.48 -14.86
N ILE A 61 -2.22 8.66 -14.73
CA ILE A 61 -2.96 9.05 -13.51
C ILE A 61 -4.07 8.04 -13.18
N PRO A 62 -4.98 7.68 -14.10
CA PRO A 62 -6.00 6.68 -13.80
C PRO A 62 -5.41 5.29 -13.49
N VAL A 63 -4.30 4.91 -14.12
CA VAL A 63 -3.61 3.66 -13.81
C VAL A 63 -3.07 3.68 -12.38
N MET A 64 -2.46 4.78 -11.96
CA MET A 64 -1.94 4.95 -10.60
C MET A 64 -3.06 4.94 -9.55
N ILE A 65 -4.17 5.62 -9.81
CA ILE A 65 -5.35 5.60 -8.95
C ILE A 65 -5.90 4.16 -8.89
N GLY A 66 -5.96 3.46 -10.01
CA GLY A 66 -6.36 2.05 -10.06
C GLY A 66 -5.47 1.15 -9.22
N LEU A 67 -4.14 1.26 -9.37
CA LEU A 67 -3.17 0.51 -8.57
C LEU A 67 -3.29 0.82 -7.08
N ALA A 68 -3.47 2.10 -6.72
CA ALA A 68 -3.66 2.52 -5.34
C ALA A 68 -4.96 1.94 -4.77
N GLY A 69 -6.06 1.99 -5.51
CA GLY A 69 -7.33 1.37 -5.11
C GLY A 69 -7.21 -0.13 -4.89
N ILE A 70 -6.53 -0.84 -5.79
CA ILE A 70 -6.28 -2.28 -5.65
C ILE A 70 -5.43 -2.55 -4.41
N ALA A 71 -4.35 -1.78 -4.18
CA ALA A 71 -3.49 -1.96 -3.02
C ALA A 71 -4.25 -1.75 -1.72
N VAL A 72 -5.02 -0.65 -1.60
CA VAL A 72 -5.84 -0.35 -0.42
C VAL A 72 -6.85 -1.46 -0.16
N LEU A 73 -7.58 -1.89 -1.20
CA LEU A 73 -8.59 -2.94 -1.08
C LEU A 73 -7.94 -4.27 -0.67
N ALA A 74 -6.84 -4.64 -1.29
CA ALA A 74 -6.12 -5.89 -1.00
C ALA A 74 -5.61 -5.91 0.45
N PHE A 75 -5.00 -4.84 0.93
CA PHE A 75 -4.55 -4.74 2.32
C PHE A 75 -5.72 -4.73 3.31
N PHE A 76 -6.81 -4.03 3.00
CA PHE A 76 -8.00 -4.03 3.85
C PHE A 76 -8.64 -5.42 3.95
N LEU A 77 -8.81 -6.11 2.83
CA LEU A 77 -9.28 -7.50 2.83
C LEU A 77 -8.30 -8.43 3.54
N GLY A 78 -7.00 -8.16 3.45
CA GLY A 78 -5.95 -8.84 4.22
C GLY A 78 -6.12 -8.67 5.73
N VAL A 79 -6.49 -7.47 6.20
CA VAL A 79 -6.85 -7.25 7.61
C VAL A 79 -8.04 -8.12 8.01
N LEU A 80 -9.11 -8.15 7.21
CA LEU A 80 -10.28 -8.99 7.49
C LEU A 80 -9.91 -10.48 7.49
N ALA A 81 -9.08 -10.92 6.54
CA ALA A 81 -8.58 -12.29 6.48
C ALA A 81 -7.71 -12.66 7.69
N THR A 82 -6.98 -11.70 8.27
CA THR A 82 -6.18 -11.93 9.49
C THR A 82 -7.05 -12.42 10.67
N PHE A 83 -8.28 -11.95 10.74
CA PHE A 83 -9.25 -12.33 11.77
C PHE A 83 -10.27 -13.38 11.30
N GLY A 84 -10.24 -13.77 10.03
CA GLY A 84 -11.25 -14.65 9.44
C GLY A 84 -12.63 -14.00 9.32
N LEU A 85 -12.69 -12.67 9.31
CA LEU A 85 -13.93 -11.90 9.23
C LEU A 85 -14.32 -11.69 7.77
N MET A 86 -15.41 -12.31 7.33
CA MET A 86 -15.97 -12.22 5.98
C MET A 86 -15.03 -12.69 4.85
N VAL A 87 -13.73 -12.78 5.10
CA VAL A 87 -12.69 -13.21 4.16
C VAL A 87 -11.98 -14.44 4.74
N PRO A 88 -11.92 -15.57 4.01
CA PRO A 88 -11.20 -16.75 4.46
C PRO A 88 -9.72 -16.45 4.73
N THR A 89 -9.18 -17.00 5.82
CA THR A 89 -7.77 -16.84 6.20
C THR A 89 -6.81 -17.34 5.11
N THR A 90 -7.22 -18.29 4.29
CA THR A 90 -6.46 -18.81 3.14
C THR A 90 -6.17 -17.76 2.08
N LEU A 91 -6.99 -16.71 1.98
CA LEU A 91 -6.80 -15.61 1.05
C LEU A 91 -5.83 -14.54 1.57
N TRP A 92 -5.40 -14.61 2.84
CA TRP A 92 -4.50 -13.62 3.43
C TRP A 92 -3.22 -13.45 2.58
N ARG A 93 -2.57 -14.56 2.25
CA ARG A 93 -1.32 -14.56 1.49
C ARG A 93 -1.44 -13.91 0.10
N PRO A 94 -2.35 -14.34 -0.79
CA PRO A 94 -2.49 -13.70 -2.10
C PRO A 94 -2.90 -12.23 -2.00
N LEU A 95 -3.75 -11.85 -1.04
CA LEU A 95 -4.15 -10.46 -0.82
C LEU A 95 -2.95 -9.59 -0.44
N VAL A 96 -2.13 -10.04 0.50
CA VAL A 96 -0.91 -9.31 0.89
C VAL A 96 0.04 -9.15 -0.30
N LEU A 97 0.28 -10.21 -1.06
CA LEU A 97 1.19 -10.15 -2.22
C LEU A 97 0.68 -9.22 -3.33
N ILE A 98 -0.62 -9.21 -3.61
CA ILE A 98 -1.25 -8.28 -4.56
C ILE A 98 -1.09 -6.85 -4.07
N GLY A 99 -1.43 -6.59 -2.80
CA GLY A 99 -1.29 -5.27 -2.19
C GLY A 99 0.14 -4.74 -2.25
N VAL A 100 1.10 -5.59 -1.88
CA VAL A 100 2.53 -5.26 -1.94
C VAL A 100 2.97 -4.96 -3.37
N ALA A 101 2.63 -5.80 -4.35
CA ALA A 101 3.03 -5.59 -5.74
C ALA A 101 2.52 -4.25 -6.29
N CYS A 102 1.25 -3.92 -6.07
CA CYS A 102 0.68 -2.65 -6.48
C CYS A 102 1.31 -1.46 -5.72
N SER A 103 1.51 -1.60 -4.40
CA SER A 103 2.11 -0.55 -3.56
C SER A 103 3.56 -0.27 -3.94
N VAL A 104 4.38 -1.31 -4.13
CA VAL A 104 5.79 -1.15 -4.55
C VAL A 104 5.87 -0.49 -5.91
N THR A 105 5.01 -0.87 -6.87
CA THR A 105 4.95 -0.21 -8.18
C THR A 105 4.70 1.29 -8.04
N LEU A 106 3.74 1.70 -7.20
CA LEU A 106 3.47 3.11 -6.93
C LEU A 106 4.67 3.83 -6.29
N LEU A 107 5.34 3.19 -5.33
CA LEU A 107 6.50 3.75 -4.65
C LEU A 107 7.69 3.95 -5.60
N VAL A 108 7.89 3.02 -6.53
CA VAL A 108 8.94 3.13 -7.56
C VAL A 108 8.64 4.27 -8.53
N LEU A 109 7.36 4.49 -8.85
CA LEU A 109 6.94 5.60 -9.71
C LEU A 109 7.02 6.98 -9.02
N HIS A 110 7.13 7.01 -7.69
CA HIS A 110 7.18 8.23 -6.89
C HIS A 110 8.33 8.22 -5.87
N PRO A 111 9.57 8.18 -6.31
CA PRO A 111 10.69 8.14 -5.38
C PRO A 111 10.80 9.47 -4.63
N SER A 112 10.78 9.35 -3.32
CA SER A 112 11.10 10.40 -2.38
C SER A 112 11.87 9.80 -1.21
N VAL A 113 12.50 10.61 -0.39
CA VAL A 113 13.20 10.13 0.82
C VAL A 113 12.25 9.36 1.74
N TRP A 114 10.98 9.72 1.73
CA TRP A 114 9.94 9.11 2.54
C TRP A 114 9.46 7.73 2.07
N VAL A 115 9.85 7.33 0.85
CA VAL A 115 9.51 6.01 0.28
C VAL A 115 10.20 4.86 1.03
N LEU A 116 11.31 5.12 1.72
CA LEU A 116 12.08 4.07 2.40
C LEU A 116 11.26 3.35 3.48
N LEU A 117 10.45 4.07 4.25
CA LEU A 117 9.63 3.47 5.31
C LEU A 117 8.52 2.56 4.75
N PRO A 118 7.65 3.04 3.83
CA PRO A 118 6.65 2.16 3.23
C PRO A 118 7.28 1.02 2.41
N LEU A 119 8.44 1.23 1.80
CA LEU A 119 9.15 0.18 1.07
C LEU A 119 9.64 -0.93 2.03
N ALA A 120 10.22 -0.56 3.17
CA ALA A 120 10.65 -1.52 4.19
C ALA A 120 9.46 -2.31 4.76
N LEU A 121 8.32 -1.64 4.99
CA LEU A 121 7.08 -2.30 5.43
C LEU A 121 6.57 -3.30 4.38
N ASN A 122 6.51 -2.89 3.12
CA ASN A 122 6.11 -3.77 2.02
C ASN A 122 7.06 -4.96 1.85
N ALA A 123 8.37 -4.75 2.00
CA ALA A 123 9.36 -5.83 1.95
C ALA A 123 9.16 -6.84 3.10
N GLY A 124 8.89 -6.36 4.31
CA GLY A 124 8.56 -7.21 5.46
C GLY A 124 7.28 -8.02 5.25
N LEU A 125 6.21 -7.39 4.76
CA LEU A 125 4.94 -8.06 4.43
C LEU A 125 5.13 -9.10 3.32
N ALA A 126 5.86 -8.76 2.27
CA ALA A 126 6.19 -9.69 1.19
C ALA A 126 6.97 -10.90 1.71
N TRP A 127 7.98 -10.67 2.54
CA TRP A 127 8.78 -11.72 3.14
C TRP A 127 7.93 -12.68 3.97
N VAL A 128 7.10 -12.17 4.88
CA VAL A 128 6.21 -12.99 5.71
C VAL A 128 5.22 -13.78 4.86
N ALA A 129 4.61 -13.14 3.86
CA ALA A 129 3.65 -13.80 2.97
C ALA A 129 4.33 -14.85 2.06
N TRP A 130 5.55 -14.56 1.57
CA TRP A 130 6.27 -15.49 0.67
C TRP A 130 6.77 -16.72 1.40
N THR A 131 7.43 -16.53 2.53
CA THR A 131 8.05 -17.62 3.30
C THR A 131 7.04 -18.42 4.11
N SER A 132 5.81 -17.92 4.24
CA SER A 132 4.75 -18.53 5.08
C SER A 132 5.20 -18.79 6.53
N ILE A 133 6.17 -17.99 7.03
CA ILE A 133 6.65 -18.04 8.42
C ILE A 133 5.49 -17.83 9.40
N TRP A 134 4.54 -17.00 8.99
CA TRP A 134 3.32 -16.77 9.72
C TRP A 134 2.13 -16.71 8.76
N THR A 135 1.08 -17.42 9.12
CA THR A 135 -0.23 -17.35 8.44
C THR A 135 -1.32 -17.33 9.50
N PRO A 136 -2.40 -16.56 9.31
CA PRO A 136 -3.51 -16.59 10.25
C PRO A 136 -4.11 -18.00 10.22
N SER A 137 -4.11 -18.67 11.38
CA SER A 137 -4.81 -19.94 11.53
C SER A 137 -6.33 -19.69 11.52
N ALA A 138 -7.08 -20.62 10.93
CA ALA A 138 -8.53 -20.62 11.12
C ALA A 138 -8.81 -20.74 12.63
N ALA A 139 -9.72 -19.87 13.10
CA ALA A 139 -10.19 -19.91 14.50
C ALA A 139 -11.12 -21.08 14.71
#